data_7059b3ee2d9d8e0e3b24e45dfb7f474a
#
_entry.id   7059b3ee2d9d8e0e3b24e45dfb7f474a
#
_cell.length_a   1.000
_cell.length_b   1.000
_cell.length_c   1.000
_cell.angle_alpha   90.00
_cell.angle_beta   90.00
_cell.angle_gamma   90.00
#
_symmetry.space_group_name_H-M   'P 1'
#
loop_
_entity.id
_entity.type
_entity.pdbx_description
1 polymer ?
#
loop_
_entity_poly.entity_id
_entity_poly.type
_entity_poly.pdbx_seq_one_letter_code
_entity_poly.pdbx_strand_id
1 'polypeptide(L)'
;MKRLHVKTYSVLMILAALVWTQKLSAQTFEYPIYEDDDVRIEVKNKGARPTIADFATAIFDYSKEMEFFDKVYEDWKRYQQKKPLRHHGNFIVDIKNGFMSYKTPGAEANDTLYQEMCFWNCADAKHKLVACNVRWKMGEEYGWSEYVGCRFYLYDNVKKTMRVILPEDIGTLYDGNGLAAFFLPRKGKNIRVTVSSEGEQWDEVLEWDGYKFSTKQAP
;
A
#
# COMPACT_ATOMS: atom_id res chain seq x y z
N MET A 1 -3.84 66.03 -4.91
CA MET A 1 -4.48 64.94 -4.12
C MET A 1 -4.63 63.68 -4.99
N LYS A 2 -3.58 62.88 -5.25
CA LYS A 2 -3.66 61.63 -6.02
C LYS A 2 -2.54 60.63 -5.62
N ARG A 3 -2.29 60.39 -4.35
CA ARG A 3 -1.25 59.39 -3.92
C ARG A 3 -1.64 58.46 -2.76
N LEU A 4 -2.93 58.38 -2.39
CA LEU A 4 -3.34 57.58 -1.24
C LEU A 4 -4.02 56.23 -1.58
N HIS A 5 -4.38 55.96 -2.83
CA HIS A 5 -5.15 54.75 -3.14
C HIS A 5 -4.33 53.51 -3.51
N VAL A 6 -3.06 53.68 -3.88
CA VAL A 6 -2.23 52.51 -4.32
C VAL A 6 -1.73 51.67 -3.16
N LYS A 7 -1.52 52.23 -1.97
CA LYS A 7 -1.01 51.47 -0.81
C LYS A 7 -2.06 50.57 -0.13
N THR A 8 -3.34 50.96 -0.23
CA THR A 8 -4.43 50.21 0.41
C THR A 8 -4.74 48.91 -0.29
N TYR A 9 -4.64 48.86 -1.64
CA TYR A 9 -4.88 47.62 -2.40
C TYR A 9 -3.77 46.59 -2.22
N SER A 10 -2.53 47.01 -2.06
CA SER A 10 -1.39 46.08 -1.82
C SER A 10 -1.50 45.36 -0.46
N VAL A 11 -1.98 46.06 0.58
CA VAL A 11 -2.17 45.47 1.91
C VAL A 11 -3.35 44.49 1.91
N LEU A 12 -4.44 44.81 1.20
CA LEU A 12 -5.60 43.92 1.07
C LEU A 12 -5.27 42.63 0.29
N MET A 13 -4.45 42.71 -0.77
CA MET A 13 -4.00 41.53 -1.52
C MET A 13 -3.08 40.62 -0.71
N ILE A 14 -2.20 41.19 0.13
CA ILE A 14 -1.32 40.42 1.02
C ILE A 14 -2.13 39.74 2.12
N LEU A 15 -3.13 40.40 2.70
CA LEU A 15 -4.04 39.81 3.68
C LEU A 15 -4.91 38.73 3.08
N ALA A 16 -5.41 38.88 1.86
CA ALA A 16 -6.16 37.85 1.16
C ALA A 16 -5.30 36.60 0.83
N ALA A 17 -4.03 36.81 0.43
CA ALA A 17 -3.10 35.72 0.20
C ALA A 17 -2.75 34.97 1.51
N LEU A 18 -2.61 35.68 2.62
CA LEU A 18 -2.36 35.05 3.95
C LEU A 18 -3.57 34.27 4.46
N VAL A 19 -4.80 34.71 4.20
CA VAL A 19 -6.02 33.97 4.54
C VAL A 19 -6.20 32.73 3.67
N TRP A 20 -5.77 32.79 2.40
CA TRP A 20 -5.80 31.62 1.50
C TRP A 20 -4.74 30.57 1.88
N THR A 21 -3.57 31.00 2.34
CA THR A 21 -2.53 30.07 2.82
C THR A 21 -2.88 29.40 4.15
N GLN A 22 -3.71 30.02 4.99
CA GLN A 22 -4.17 29.41 6.24
C GLN A 22 -5.27 28.36 6.04
N LYS A 23 -6.01 28.38 4.94
CA LYS A 23 -7.00 27.32 4.61
C LYS A 23 -6.40 26.05 4.02
N LEU A 24 -5.10 26.02 3.75
CA LEU A 24 -4.33 24.81 3.42
C LEU A 24 -3.78 24.10 4.68
N SER A 25 -4.19 24.54 5.88
CA SER A 25 -3.77 23.89 7.12
C SER A 25 -4.57 22.62 7.34
N ALA A 26 -3.89 21.52 7.11
CA ALA A 26 -4.08 20.27 7.83
C ALA A 26 -5.53 19.76 7.87
N GLN A 27 -6.04 19.25 6.78
CA GLN A 27 -6.96 18.13 6.90
C GLN A 27 -6.18 17.03 7.64
N THR A 28 -6.35 16.95 8.96
CA THR A 28 -5.96 15.79 9.74
C THR A 28 -6.83 14.65 9.22
N PHE A 29 -6.21 13.73 8.52
CA PHE A 29 -6.92 12.57 8.04
C PHE A 29 -7.10 11.65 9.26
N GLU A 30 -8.28 11.65 9.84
CA GLU A 30 -8.67 10.71 10.87
C GLU A 30 -9.32 9.51 10.17
N TYR A 31 -8.53 8.44 10.00
CA TYR A 31 -9.10 7.16 9.63
C TYR A 31 -9.87 6.59 10.83
N PRO A 32 -11.08 6.06 10.65
CA PRO A 32 -11.83 5.42 11.71
C PRO A 32 -10.98 4.37 12.45
N ILE A 33 -11.14 4.27 13.76
CA ILE A 33 -10.50 3.23 14.57
C ILE A 33 -11.60 2.23 14.91
N TYR A 34 -11.46 1.00 14.45
CA TYR A 34 -12.36 -0.10 14.77
C TYR A 34 -11.89 -0.83 16.02
N GLU A 35 -12.78 -1.43 16.79
CA GLU A 35 -12.45 -2.12 18.06
C GLU A 35 -11.49 -3.30 17.87
N ASP A 36 -11.53 -3.99 16.72
CA ASP A 36 -10.57 -5.04 16.35
C ASP A 36 -9.21 -4.52 15.84
N ASP A 37 -9.06 -3.21 15.68
CA ASP A 37 -7.87 -2.54 15.12
C ASP A 37 -6.78 -2.27 16.17
N ASP A 38 -6.87 -2.81 17.37
CA ASP A 38 -5.87 -2.58 18.43
C ASP A 38 -4.51 -3.23 18.14
N VAL A 39 -4.42 -4.04 17.10
CA VAL A 39 -3.15 -4.63 16.71
C VAL A 39 -2.22 -3.57 16.14
N ARG A 40 -1.17 -3.26 16.90
CA ARG A 40 -0.10 -2.36 16.50
C ARG A 40 1.12 -3.17 16.11
N ILE A 41 1.52 -3.09 14.84
CA ILE A 41 2.72 -3.74 14.34
C ILE A 41 3.86 -2.74 14.41
N GLU A 42 4.85 -3.02 15.27
CA GLU A 42 6.04 -2.17 15.39
C GLU A 42 6.93 -2.32 14.15
N VAL A 43 7.38 -1.19 13.58
CA VAL A 43 8.29 -1.16 12.44
C VAL A 43 9.68 -0.70 12.92
N LYS A 44 10.59 -1.66 13.05
CA LYS A 44 11.99 -1.40 13.41
C LYS A 44 12.79 -1.01 12.18
N ASN A 45 13.26 0.22 12.10
CA ASN A 45 14.11 0.69 11.02
C ASN A 45 15.45 1.22 11.55
N LYS A 46 16.53 0.94 10.82
CA LYS A 46 17.89 1.40 11.17
C LYS A 46 18.19 2.82 10.68
N GLY A 47 17.47 3.28 9.66
CA GLY A 47 17.66 4.58 9.04
C GLY A 47 16.72 5.66 9.58
N ALA A 48 16.81 6.88 9.05
CA ALA A 48 15.93 7.99 9.39
C ALA A 48 14.47 7.75 8.94
N ARG A 49 14.26 6.92 7.90
CA ARG A 49 12.94 6.59 7.35
C ARG A 49 12.88 5.09 7.08
N PRO A 50 11.71 4.46 7.29
CA PRO A 50 11.54 3.05 6.96
C PRO A 50 11.56 2.84 5.44
N THR A 51 12.10 1.70 5.06
CA THR A 51 12.15 1.20 3.69
C THR A 51 11.10 0.10 3.50
N ILE A 52 10.89 -0.34 2.26
CA ILE A 52 10.01 -1.49 2.00
C ILE A 52 10.49 -2.76 2.70
N ALA A 53 11.79 -2.93 2.89
CA ALA A 53 12.35 -4.08 3.60
C ALA A 53 12.02 -4.05 5.10
N ASP A 54 11.93 -2.86 5.72
CA ASP A 54 11.52 -2.72 7.12
C ASP A 54 10.03 -3.05 7.28
N PHE A 55 9.16 -2.58 6.37
CA PHE A 55 7.75 -2.94 6.35
C PHE A 55 7.54 -4.43 6.12
N ALA A 56 8.23 -5.02 5.14
CA ALA A 56 8.15 -6.45 4.87
C ALA A 56 8.55 -7.28 6.09
N THR A 57 9.64 -6.91 6.76
CA THR A 57 10.08 -7.59 7.99
C THR A 57 8.99 -7.54 9.05
N ALA A 58 8.41 -6.37 9.30
CA ALA A 58 7.38 -6.22 10.32
C ALA A 58 6.11 -7.01 9.99
N ILE A 59 5.64 -6.99 8.73
CA ILE A 59 4.45 -7.73 8.29
C ILE A 59 4.71 -9.24 8.36
N PHE A 60 5.85 -9.72 7.88
CA PHE A 60 6.15 -11.16 7.92
C PHE A 60 6.37 -11.68 9.34
N ASP A 61 7.02 -10.93 10.22
CA ASP A 61 7.15 -11.29 11.63
C ASP A 61 5.78 -11.40 12.33
N TYR A 62 4.84 -10.52 11.99
CA TYR A 62 3.47 -10.53 12.49
C TYR A 62 2.64 -11.69 11.93
N SER A 63 2.78 -11.96 10.63
CA SER A 63 1.94 -12.93 9.90
C SER A 63 2.55 -14.34 9.80
N LYS A 64 3.68 -14.61 10.44
CA LYS A 64 4.46 -15.85 10.30
C LYS A 64 3.69 -17.14 10.57
N GLU A 65 2.63 -17.06 11.37
CA GLU A 65 1.78 -18.21 11.74
C GLU A 65 0.54 -18.33 10.85
N MET A 66 0.34 -17.39 9.91
CA MET A 66 -0.76 -17.44 8.97
C MET A 66 -0.37 -18.28 7.76
N GLU A 67 -1.35 -19.03 7.24
CA GLU A 67 -1.21 -19.78 6.00
C GLU A 67 -0.69 -18.84 4.87
N PHE A 68 0.15 -19.37 3.99
CA PHE A 68 0.87 -18.66 2.92
C PHE A 68 1.98 -17.69 3.36
N PHE A 69 2.08 -17.33 4.65
CA PHE A 69 3.15 -16.44 5.12
C PHE A 69 4.33 -17.18 5.72
N ASP A 70 4.17 -18.42 6.16
CA ASP A 70 5.23 -19.25 6.74
C ASP A 70 6.41 -19.42 5.79
N LYS A 71 6.16 -19.82 4.54
CA LYS A 71 7.19 -20.04 3.51
C LYS A 71 7.93 -18.75 3.15
N VAL A 72 7.17 -17.67 2.93
CA VAL A 72 7.80 -16.38 2.60
C VAL A 72 8.58 -15.83 3.78
N TYR A 73 8.11 -16.00 5.02
CA TYR A 73 8.83 -15.60 6.23
C TYR A 73 10.18 -16.33 6.37
N GLU A 74 10.20 -17.66 6.19
CA GLU A 74 11.44 -18.42 6.20
C GLU A 74 12.42 -17.96 5.13
N ASP A 75 11.95 -17.82 3.90
CA ASP A 75 12.77 -17.36 2.78
C ASP A 75 13.22 -15.91 2.96
N TRP A 76 12.38 -15.03 3.54
CA TRP A 76 12.76 -13.65 3.85
C TRP A 76 13.92 -13.59 4.84
N LYS A 77 13.89 -14.37 5.90
CA LYS A 77 15.01 -14.45 6.86
C LYS A 77 16.30 -14.93 6.21
N ARG A 78 16.20 -15.92 5.31
CA ARG A 78 17.36 -16.42 4.56
C ARG A 78 17.90 -15.38 3.57
N TYR A 79 17.00 -14.68 2.87
CA TYR A 79 17.35 -13.58 1.97
C TYR A 79 18.13 -12.49 2.69
N GLN A 80 17.64 -12.03 3.85
CA GLN A 80 18.34 -11.04 4.68
C GLN A 80 19.74 -11.50 5.11
N GLN A 81 19.92 -12.80 5.33
CA GLN A 81 21.21 -13.43 5.68
C GLN A 81 22.05 -13.77 4.46
N LYS A 82 21.63 -13.43 3.25
CA LYS A 82 22.28 -13.80 1.97
C LYS A 82 22.48 -15.31 1.81
N LYS A 83 21.57 -16.12 2.35
CA LYS A 83 21.56 -17.58 2.24
C LYS A 83 20.65 -18.02 1.09
N PRO A 84 20.89 -19.20 0.48
CA PRO A 84 19.99 -19.77 -0.50
C PRO A 84 18.57 -19.90 0.05
N LEU A 85 17.56 -19.60 -0.75
CA LEU A 85 16.16 -19.72 -0.37
C LEU A 85 15.75 -21.20 -0.30
N ARG A 86 14.78 -21.51 0.54
CA ARG A 86 14.35 -22.89 0.83
C ARG A 86 13.26 -23.36 -0.13
N HIS A 87 12.37 -22.44 -0.47
CA HIS A 87 11.14 -22.75 -1.22
C HIS A 87 11.24 -22.41 -2.71
N HIS A 88 12.48 -22.36 -3.25
CA HIS A 88 12.75 -22.02 -4.65
C HIS A 88 12.13 -20.69 -5.10
N GLY A 89 11.85 -19.81 -4.14
CA GLY A 89 11.31 -18.49 -4.41
C GLY A 89 12.33 -17.51 -4.97
N ASN A 90 11.84 -16.35 -5.39
CA ASN A 90 12.65 -15.24 -5.83
C ASN A 90 12.13 -13.93 -5.27
N PHE A 91 13.03 -13.14 -4.67
CA PHE A 91 12.71 -11.79 -4.20
C PHE A 91 13.19 -10.73 -5.18
N ILE A 92 12.35 -9.74 -5.41
CA ILE A 92 12.73 -8.45 -5.97
C ILE A 92 12.51 -7.42 -4.88
N VAL A 93 13.57 -6.73 -4.43
CA VAL A 93 13.47 -5.68 -3.41
C VAL A 93 13.98 -4.38 -4.02
N ASP A 94 13.07 -3.48 -4.33
CA ASP A 94 13.35 -2.17 -4.94
C ASP A 94 13.17 -1.06 -3.89
N ILE A 95 14.23 -0.86 -3.11
CA ILE A 95 14.23 0.15 -2.02
C ILE A 95 13.93 1.54 -2.56
N LYS A 96 14.46 1.88 -3.74
CA LYS A 96 14.30 3.22 -4.34
C LYS A 96 12.84 3.54 -4.65
N ASN A 97 12.10 2.55 -5.15
CA ASN A 97 10.70 2.71 -5.53
C ASN A 97 9.73 2.25 -4.43
N GLY A 98 10.22 1.76 -3.29
CA GLY A 98 9.37 1.32 -2.19
C GLY A 98 8.53 0.08 -2.55
N PHE A 99 9.09 -0.83 -3.34
CA PHE A 99 8.41 -2.03 -3.83
C PHE A 99 9.18 -3.29 -3.48
N MET A 100 8.45 -4.35 -3.20
CA MET A 100 8.97 -5.69 -3.03
C MET A 100 8.03 -6.70 -3.67
N SER A 101 8.57 -7.76 -4.26
CA SER A 101 7.80 -8.94 -4.63
C SER A 101 8.54 -10.21 -4.27
N TYR A 102 7.76 -11.25 -3.97
CA TYR A 102 8.20 -12.62 -3.80
C TYR A 102 7.36 -13.51 -4.70
N LYS A 103 8.02 -14.41 -5.43
CA LYS A 103 7.38 -15.39 -6.29
C LYS A 103 7.93 -16.76 -5.93
N THR A 104 7.07 -17.75 -5.70
CA THR A 104 7.45 -19.12 -5.44
C THR A 104 6.53 -20.10 -6.15
N PRO A 105 7.00 -21.29 -6.54
CA PRO A 105 6.13 -22.37 -7.02
C PRO A 105 5.05 -22.70 -5.97
N GLY A 106 3.84 -22.98 -6.43
CA GLY A 106 2.75 -23.51 -5.61
C GLY A 106 2.93 -24.99 -5.28
N ALA A 107 1.88 -25.59 -4.75
CA ALA A 107 1.85 -27.02 -4.40
C ALA A 107 1.72 -27.91 -5.64
N GLU A 108 0.91 -27.47 -6.62
CA GLU A 108 0.68 -28.19 -7.86
C GLU A 108 1.62 -27.73 -8.97
N ALA A 109 1.82 -28.59 -9.97
CA ALA A 109 2.57 -28.24 -11.17
C ALA A 109 1.92 -27.04 -11.85
N ASN A 110 2.70 -26.04 -12.19
CA ASN A 110 2.29 -24.75 -12.78
C ASN A 110 1.58 -23.75 -11.85
N ASP A 111 1.37 -24.09 -10.59
CA ASP A 111 0.92 -23.11 -9.61
C ASP A 111 2.03 -22.12 -9.26
N THR A 112 1.62 -20.90 -8.98
CA THR A 112 2.55 -19.87 -8.54
C THR A 112 1.92 -18.97 -7.48
N LEU A 113 2.59 -18.83 -6.35
CA LEU A 113 2.27 -17.85 -5.33
C LEU A 113 3.06 -16.57 -5.58
N TYR A 114 2.36 -15.45 -5.58
CA TYR A 114 2.93 -14.10 -5.65
C TYR A 114 2.58 -13.35 -4.37
N GLN A 115 3.58 -12.72 -3.78
CA GLN A 115 3.37 -11.70 -2.77
C GLN A 115 4.01 -10.41 -3.21
N GLU A 116 3.29 -9.32 -3.10
CA GLU A 116 3.76 -8.00 -3.46
C GLU A 116 3.53 -7.04 -2.30
N MET A 117 4.46 -6.13 -2.11
CA MET A 117 4.30 -5.02 -1.17
C MET A 117 4.77 -3.73 -1.80
N CYS A 118 4.06 -2.65 -1.51
CA CYS A 118 4.52 -1.31 -1.81
C CYS A 118 4.00 -0.32 -0.76
N PHE A 119 4.51 0.91 -0.79
CA PHE A 119 3.97 1.96 0.07
C PHE A 119 3.92 3.31 -0.63
N TRP A 120 3.01 4.15 -0.18
CA TRP A 120 2.85 5.53 -0.60
C TRP A 120 2.99 6.46 0.59
N ASN A 121 3.52 7.66 0.35
CA ASN A 121 3.43 8.72 1.34
C ASN A 121 2.02 9.29 1.32
N CYS A 122 1.42 9.48 2.50
CA CYS A 122 0.19 10.24 2.62
C CYS A 122 0.47 11.74 2.50
N ALA A 123 -0.52 12.50 2.05
CA ALA A 123 -0.38 13.94 1.83
C ALA A 123 -0.13 14.73 3.13
N ASP A 124 -0.51 14.17 4.29
CA ASP A 124 -0.27 14.76 5.60
C ASP A 124 1.20 14.69 6.06
N ALA A 125 2.07 14.03 5.29
CA ALA A 125 3.48 13.76 5.58
C ALA A 125 3.75 13.02 6.91
N LYS A 126 2.73 12.69 7.68
CA LYS A 126 2.83 11.98 8.97
C LYS A 126 2.64 10.49 8.81
N HIS A 127 1.94 10.07 7.77
CA HIS A 127 1.58 8.67 7.54
C HIS A 127 2.12 8.13 6.21
N LYS A 128 2.15 6.81 6.12
CA LYS A 128 2.34 6.06 4.88
C LYS A 128 1.27 5.01 4.79
N LEU A 129 0.72 4.83 3.59
CA LEU A 129 -0.11 3.69 3.28
C LEU A 129 0.78 2.56 2.78
N VAL A 130 0.72 1.39 3.40
CA VAL A 130 1.45 0.20 2.99
C VAL A 130 0.45 -0.83 2.50
N ALA A 131 0.66 -1.40 1.32
CA ALA A 131 -0.14 -2.50 0.79
C ALA A 131 0.68 -3.79 0.80
N CYS A 132 0.03 -4.89 1.21
CA CYS A 132 0.54 -6.24 1.12
C CYS A 132 -0.49 -7.09 0.38
N ASN A 133 -0.12 -7.59 -0.78
CA ASN A 133 -0.97 -8.33 -1.68
C ASN A 133 -0.47 -9.76 -1.85
N VAL A 134 -1.39 -10.73 -1.79
CA VAL A 134 -1.12 -12.14 -2.05
C VAL A 134 -1.99 -12.57 -3.22
N ARG A 135 -1.38 -13.18 -4.23
CA ARG A 135 -2.06 -13.75 -5.38
C ARG A 135 -1.58 -15.17 -5.62
N TRP A 136 -2.50 -16.06 -5.85
CA TRP A 136 -2.20 -17.42 -6.25
C TRP A 136 -2.71 -17.65 -7.68
N LYS A 137 -1.80 -17.99 -8.58
CA LYS A 137 -2.14 -18.45 -9.91
C LYS A 137 -2.17 -19.99 -9.91
N MET A 138 -3.32 -20.57 -10.19
CA MET A 138 -3.54 -22.01 -10.32
C MET A 138 -3.48 -22.41 -11.79
N GLY A 139 -2.37 -23.04 -12.20
CA GLY A 139 -2.19 -23.54 -13.56
C GLY A 139 -2.41 -22.51 -14.68
N GLU A 140 -2.50 -23.00 -15.92
CA GLU A 140 -2.85 -22.14 -17.08
C GLU A 140 -4.36 -22.05 -17.32
N GLU A 141 -5.12 -23.06 -16.88
CA GLU A 141 -6.56 -23.20 -17.16
C GLU A 141 -7.48 -22.47 -16.17
N TYR A 142 -7.04 -22.29 -14.90
CA TYR A 142 -7.94 -21.84 -13.81
C TYR A 142 -7.82 -20.36 -13.47
N GLY A 143 -6.90 -19.62 -14.08
CA GLY A 143 -6.72 -18.20 -13.81
C GLY A 143 -6.26 -17.91 -12.38
N TRP A 144 -6.80 -16.85 -11.76
CA TRP A 144 -6.50 -16.47 -10.39
C TRP A 144 -7.45 -17.18 -9.42
N SER A 145 -6.93 -17.76 -8.33
CA SER A 145 -7.75 -18.47 -7.36
C SER A 145 -8.48 -17.51 -6.40
N GLU A 146 -9.45 -18.07 -5.66
CA GLU A 146 -10.23 -17.36 -4.63
C GLU A 146 -9.41 -16.83 -3.45
N TYR A 147 -8.13 -17.22 -3.31
CA TYR A 147 -7.22 -16.77 -2.24
C TYR A 147 -6.42 -15.52 -2.60
N VAL A 148 -7.10 -14.56 -3.20
CA VAL A 148 -6.49 -13.30 -3.60
C VAL A 148 -6.87 -12.25 -2.59
N GLY A 149 -5.90 -11.61 -1.97
CA GLY A 149 -6.18 -10.60 -0.97
C GLY A 149 -5.14 -9.49 -0.94
N CYS A 150 -5.62 -8.26 -0.87
CA CYS A 150 -4.78 -7.09 -0.62
C CYS A 150 -5.13 -6.46 0.71
N ARG A 151 -4.19 -6.47 1.66
CA ARG A 151 -4.33 -5.80 2.94
C ARG A 151 -3.61 -4.47 2.91
N PHE A 152 -4.24 -3.49 3.52
CA PHE A 152 -3.68 -2.16 3.68
C PHE A 152 -3.35 -1.90 5.15
N TYR A 153 -2.25 -1.17 5.36
CA TYR A 153 -1.79 -0.77 6.68
C TYR A 153 -1.46 0.71 6.68
N LEU A 154 -1.88 1.42 7.71
CA LEU A 154 -1.51 2.80 7.92
C LEU A 154 -0.33 2.86 8.91
N TYR A 155 0.81 3.30 8.43
CA TYR A 155 2.01 3.51 9.23
C TYR A 155 2.10 4.95 9.73
N ASP A 156 2.30 5.12 11.03
CA ASP A 156 2.53 6.40 11.69
C ASP A 156 4.05 6.65 11.81
N ASN A 157 4.54 7.71 11.17
CA ASN A 157 5.98 8.06 11.15
C ASN A 157 6.51 8.46 12.54
N VAL A 158 5.65 8.92 13.47
CA VAL A 158 6.03 9.33 14.81
C VAL A 158 6.04 8.13 15.76
N LYS A 159 4.96 7.38 15.79
CA LYS A 159 4.80 6.20 16.66
C LYS A 159 5.62 5.01 16.20
N LYS A 160 6.03 4.99 14.91
CA LYS A 160 6.73 3.89 14.26
C LYS A 160 5.96 2.56 14.32
N THR A 161 4.66 2.64 14.29
CA THR A 161 3.76 1.51 14.26
C THR A 161 2.85 1.58 13.06
N MET A 162 2.37 0.46 12.59
CA MET A 162 1.30 0.38 11.59
C MET A 162 0.13 -0.42 12.12
N ARG A 163 -1.06 -0.12 11.61
CA ARG A 163 -2.30 -0.83 11.87
C ARG A 163 -2.98 -1.19 10.58
N VAL A 164 -3.81 -2.20 10.61
CA VAL A 164 -4.70 -2.52 9.48
C VAL A 164 -5.66 -1.35 9.25
N ILE A 165 -6.00 -1.11 8.00
CA ILE A 165 -7.01 -0.15 7.59
C ILE A 165 -7.94 -0.82 6.58
N LEU A 166 -9.24 -0.57 6.70
CA LEU A 166 -10.21 -1.20 5.81
C LEU A 166 -10.16 -0.57 4.40
N PRO A 167 -10.40 -1.36 3.36
CA PRO A 167 -10.40 -0.88 1.98
C PRO A 167 -11.34 0.29 1.72
N GLU A 168 -12.53 0.28 2.31
CA GLU A 168 -13.53 1.33 2.19
C GLU A 168 -13.06 2.67 2.76
N ASP A 169 -12.25 2.67 3.82
CA ASP A 169 -11.71 3.89 4.42
C ASP A 169 -10.71 4.61 3.52
N ILE A 170 -10.09 3.86 2.62
CA ILE A 170 -9.15 4.39 1.63
C ILE A 170 -9.77 4.45 0.23
N GLY A 171 -11.09 4.32 0.11
CA GLY A 171 -11.83 4.54 -1.12
C GLY A 171 -11.75 3.42 -2.14
N THR A 172 -11.39 2.19 -1.73
CA THR A 172 -11.53 1.01 -2.58
C THR A 172 -12.69 0.14 -2.09
N LEU A 173 -13.49 -0.36 -3.00
CA LEU A 173 -14.62 -1.26 -2.71
C LEU A 173 -14.20 -2.73 -2.72
N TYR A 174 -12.96 -3.02 -3.12
CA TYR A 174 -12.48 -4.39 -3.23
C TYR A 174 -11.76 -4.79 -1.96
N ASP A 175 -12.35 -5.72 -1.22
CA ASP A 175 -11.78 -6.29 0.01
C ASP A 175 -10.77 -7.43 -0.26
N GLY A 176 -10.60 -7.80 -1.54
CA GLY A 176 -9.72 -8.88 -1.95
C GLY A 176 -10.33 -10.27 -1.80
N ASN A 177 -11.63 -10.40 -1.55
CA ASN A 177 -12.33 -11.66 -1.37
C ASN A 177 -12.73 -12.31 -2.72
N GLY A 178 -11.76 -12.73 -3.51
CA GLY A 178 -11.97 -13.63 -4.64
C GLY A 178 -12.49 -13.01 -5.94
N LEU A 179 -13.00 -11.79 -5.90
CA LEU A 179 -13.55 -11.11 -7.08
C LEU A 179 -12.56 -10.14 -7.74
N ALA A 180 -11.45 -9.81 -7.09
CA ALA A 180 -10.50 -8.83 -7.60
C ALA A 180 -9.05 -9.23 -7.37
N ALA A 181 -8.24 -9.24 -8.44
CA ALA A 181 -6.81 -9.45 -8.38
C ALA A 181 -6.07 -8.11 -8.43
N PHE A 182 -5.34 -7.78 -7.37
CA PHE A 182 -4.55 -6.56 -7.29
C PHE A 182 -3.15 -6.76 -7.87
N PHE A 183 -2.64 -5.74 -8.56
CA PHE A 183 -1.28 -5.69 -9.08
C PHE A 183 -0.63 -4.40 -8.58
N LEU A 184 0.21 -4.55 -7.56
CA LEU A 184 0.84 -3.40 -6.92
C LEU A 184 1.91 -2.77 -7.83
N PRO A 185 2.00 -1.44 -7.90
CA PRO A 185 2.91 -0.77 -8.80
C PRO A 185 4.35 -0.83 -8.26
N ARG A 186 5.29 -1.29 -9.09
CA ARG A 186 6.71 -1.12 -8.81
C ARG A 186 7.16 0.33 -9.02
N LYS A 187 6.48 1.07 -9.89
CA LYS A 187 6.70 2.50 -10.15
C LYS A 187 5.36 3.19 -10.27
N GLY A 188 5.30 4.43 -9.78
CA GLY A 188 4.06 5.21 -9.81
C GLY A 188 3.20 5.00 -8.56
N LYS A 189 1.91 5.30 -8.66
CA LYS A 189 0.99 5.33 -7.52
C LYS A 189 -0.27 4.50 -7.75
N ASN A 190 -0.51 4.03 -8.96
CA ASN A 190 -1.76 3.44 -9.36
C ASN A 190 -1.71 1.91 -9.22
N ILE A 191 -2.72 1.32 -8.63
CA ILE A 191 -2.91 -0.12 -8.56
C ILE A 191 -3.77 -0.54 -9.74
N ARG A 192 -3.34 -1.53 -10.50
CA ARG A 192 -4.22 -2.20 -11.45
C ARG A 192 -4.99 -3.29 -10.71
N VAL A 193 -6.28 -3.38 -10.98
CA VAL A 193 -7.17 -4.40 -10.43
C VAL A 193 -7.86 -5.10 -11.58
N THR A 194 -7.76 -6.41 -11.63
CA THR A 194 -8.57 -7.24 -12.54
C THR A 194 -9.75 -7.76 -11.74
N VAL A 195 -10.95 -7.40 -12.15
CA VAL A 195 -12.21 -7.80 -11.51
C VAL A 195 -12.83 -8.94 -12.30
N SER A 196 -13.36 -9.93 -11.60
CA SER A 196 -14.09 -11.06 -12.21
C SER A 196 -15.46 -11.15 -11.55
N SER A 197 -16.54 -11.08 -12.33
CA SER A 197 -17.92 -11.23 -11.86
C SER A 197 -18.77 -11.86 -12.94
N GLU A 198 -19.59 -12.86 -12.55
CA GLU A 198 -20.58 -13.51 -13.43
C GLU A 198 -20.02 -14.03 -14.76
N GLY A 199 -18.74 -14.43 -14.78
CA GLY A 199 -18.06 -14.92 -15.98
C GLY A 199 -17.48 -13.82 -16.89
N GLU A 200 -17.65 -12.56 -16.54
CA GLU A 200 -17.00 -11.42 -17.16
C GLU A 200 -15.74 -11.02 -16.40
N GLN A 201 -14.80 -10.45 -17.11
CA GLN A 201 -13.54 -9.94 -16.54
C GLN A 201 -13.21 -8.60 -17.18
N TRP A 202 -12.82 -7.63 -16.32
CA TRP A 202 -12.38 -6.30 -16.77
C TRP A 202 -11.26 -5.76 -15.88
N ASP A 203 -10.51 -4.82 -16.40
CA ASP A 203 -9.44 -4.13 -15.65
C ASP A 203 -9.89 -2.75 -15.19
N GLU A 204 -9.51 -2.40 -13.98
CA GLU A 204 -9.67 -1.08 -13.38
C GLU A 204 -8.33 -0.55 -12.87
N VAL A 205 -8.28 0.74 -12.66
CA VAL A 205 -7.13 1.44 -12.07
C VAL A 205 -7.57 2.19 -10.83
N LEU A 206 -6.94 1.90 -9.70
CA LEU A 206 -7.09 2.67 -8.48
C LEU A 206 -5.99 3.73 -8.45
N GLU A 207 -6.37 5.00 -8.51
CA GLU A 207 -5.45 6.13 -8.47
C GLU A 207 -5.33 6.70 -7.06
N TRP A 208 -4.12 6.75 -6.51
CA TRP A 208 -3.83 7.30 -5.18
C TRP A 208 -3.61 8.80 -5.23
N ASP A 209 -4.42 9.59 -4.51
CA ASP A 209 -4.31 11.05 -4.42
C ASP A 209 -3.48 11.55 -3.21
N GLY A 210 -3.11 10.66 -2.32
CA GLY A 210 -2.41 10.96 -1.07
C GLY A 210 -3.28 10.76 0.18
N TYR A 211 -4.57 10.56 0.00
CA TYR A 211 -5.54 10.31 1.07
C TYR A 211 -6.38 9.07 0.81
N LYS A 212 -6.82 8.88 -0.44
CA LYS A 212 -7.68 7.76 -0.84
C LYS A 212 -7.44 7.35 -2.28
N PHE A 213 -7.92 6.18 -2.62
CA PHE A 213 -8.02 5.74 -3.99
C PHE A 213 -9.32 6.23 -4.64
N SER A 214 -9.25 6.48 -5.93
CA SER A 214 -10.40 6.64 -6.81
C SER A 214 -10.30 5.65 -7.95
N THR A 215 -11.42 5.00 -8.28
CA THR A 215 -11.49 4.01 -9.35
C THR A 215 -11.70 4.70 -10.69
N LYS A 216 -10.92 4.26 -11.71
CA LYS A 216 -11.13 4.59 -13.10
C LYS A 216 -11.16 3.31 -13.92
N GLN A 217 -12.02 3.28 -14.92
CA GLN A 217 -11.99 2.22 -15.91
C GLN A 217 -10.64 2.25 -16.64
N ALA A 218 -10.00 1.11 -16.80
CA ALA A 218 -8.78 1.02 -17.60
C ALA A 218 -9.11 1.35 -19.07
N PRO A 219 -8.24 2.07 -19.79
CA PRO A 219 -8.44 2.40 -21.18
C PRO A 219 -8.40 1.18 -22.11
#